data_547076746ebe18e42cdecb1698b1df3e
#
_entry.id   547076746ebe18e42cdecb1698b1df3e
#
_cell.length_a   1.000
_cell.length_b   1.000
_cell.length_c   1.000
_cell.angle_alpha   90.00
_cell.angle_beta   90.00
_cell.angle_gamma   90.00
#
_symmetry.space_group_name_H-M   'P 1'
#
loop_
_entity.id
_entity.type
_entity.pdbx_description
1 polymer ?
#
loop_
_entity_poly.entity_id
_entity_poly.type
_entity_poly.pdbx_seq_one_letter_code
_entity_poly.pdbx_strand_id
1 'polypeptide(L)'
;MEKPNDRAQDDVARIHELIEAWRQAVLAKDVDALVRHYAPDVVVFDVVPPASMKGIEHYRENWRRWFDSMKGPLAFEMREVEVAASGDLAYAHSVNRVAVGEQEDIVRATVCFRKIDGDWRVVHEHASVPLMMDMDPDEKS
;
A
#
# COMPACT_ATOMS: atom_id res chain seq x y z
N MET A 1 -5.75 -13.15 31.34
CA MET A 1 -5.81 -11.69 31.09
C MET A 1 -4.69 -11.31 30.12
N GLU A 2 -5.05 -10.70 29.02
CA GLU A 2 -4.08 -10.25 28.02
C GLU A 2 -3.21 -9.12 28.55
N LYS A 3 -1.93 -9.17 28.23
CA LYS A 3 -1.02 -8.07 28.49
C LYS A 3 -1.15 -7.05 27.35
N PRO A 4 -0.93 -5.74 27.58
CA PRO A 4 -0.98 -4.74 26.50
C PRO A 4 -0.08 -5.07 25.31
N ASN A 5 1.11 -5.68 25.55
CA ASN A 5 2.02 -6.08 24.48
C ASN A 5 1.44 -7.17 23.59
N ASP A 6 0.63 -8.09 24.15
CA ASP A 6 0.02 -9.17 23.40
C ASP A 6 -1.03 -8.61 22.42
N ARG A 7 -1.80 -7.60 22.85
CA ARG A 7 -2.78 -6.94 21.99
C ARG A 7 -2.09 -6.22 20.82
N ALA A 8 -1.00 -5.50 21.09
CA ALA A 8 -0.25 -4.83 20.04
C ALA A 8 0.33 -5.84 19.04
N GLN A 9 0.83 -6.97 19.52
CA GLN A 9 1.34 -8.04 18.67
C GLN A 9 0.24 -8.68 17.83
N ASP A 10 -0.95 -8.86 18.40
CA ASP A 10 -2.11 -9.39 17.67
C ASP A 10 -2.54 -8.41 16.57
N ASP A 11 -2.52 -7.11 16.86
CA ASP A 11 -2.85 -6.08 15.88
C ASP A 11 -1.83 -6.06 14.75
N VAL A 12 -0.54 -6.16 15.06
CA VAL A 12 0.51 -6.23 14.04
C VAL A 12 0.31 -7.46 13.16
N ALA A 13 0.03 -8.61 13.74
CA ALA A 13 -0.23 -9.84 13.00
C ALA A 13 -1.44 -9.70 12.08
N ARG A 14 -2.52 -9.07 12.58
CA ARG A 14 -3.71 -8.83 11.78
C ARG A 14 -3.42 -7.91 10.59
N ILE A 15 -2.63 -6.87 10.81
CA ILE A 15 -2.26 -5.94 9.74
C ILE A 15 -1.41 -6.65 8.68
N HIS A 16 -0.49 -7.54 9.08
CA HIS A 16 0.27 -8.35 8.12
C HIS A 16 -0.67 -9.22 7.27
N GLU A 17 -1.71 -9.78 7.86
CA GLU A 17 -2.71 -10.56 7.11
C GLU A 17 -3.43 -9.68 6.08
N LEU A 18 -3.80 -8.45 6.46
CA LEU A 18 -4.47 -7.51 5.56
C LEU A 18 -3.56 -7.11 4.41
N ILE A 19 -2.27 -6.88 4.68
CA ILE A 19 -1.27 -6.55 3.68
C ILE A 19 -1.12 -7.70 2.67
N GLU A 20 -1.02 -8.93 3.16
CA GLU A 20 -0.88 -10.10 2.27
C GLU A 20 -2.14 -10.31 1.43
N ALA A 21 -3.33 -10.13 2.02
CA ALA A 21 -4.58 -10.21 1.27
C ALA A 21 -4.64 -9.14 0.18
N TRP A 22 -4.17 -7.93 0.47
CA TRP A 22 -4.09 -6.84 -0.49
C TRP A 22 -3.13 -7.21 -1.64
N ARG A 23 -1.96 -7.74 -1.32
CA ARG A 23 -0.98 -8.17 -2.32
C ARG A 23 -1.57 -9.24 -3.26
N GLN A 24 -2.27 -10.21 -2.69
CA GLN A 24 -2.93 -11.26 -3.48
C GLN A 24 -4.03 -10.67 -4.39
N ALA A 25 -4.78 -9.68 -3.90
CA ALA A 25 -5.78 -8.98 -4.70
C ALA A 25 -5.14 -8.23 -5.87
N VAL A 26 -3.99 -7.61 -5.65
CA VAL A 26 -3.23 -6.94 -6.73
C VAL A 26 -2.84 -7.95 -7.80
N LEU A 27 -2.26 -9.08 -7.40
CA LEU A 27 -1.83 -10.11 -8.35
C LEU A 27 -3.00 -10.73 -9.10
N ALA A 28 -4.17 -10.83 -8.46
CA ALA A 28 -5.39 -11.35 -9.09
C ALA A 28 -6.12 -10.29 -9.91
N LYS A 29 -5.69 -9.03 -9.82
CA LYS A 29 -6.35 -7.88 -10.45
C LYS A 29 -7.81 -7.75 -10.01
N ASP A 30 -8.07 -8.08 -8.75
CA ASP A 30 -9.40 -8.06 -8.15
C ASP A 30 -9.58 -6.76 -7.36
N VAL A 31 -10.17 -5.76 -8.01
CA VAL A 31 -10.29 -4.42 -7.43
C VAL A 31 -11.18 -4.42 -6.19
N ASP A 32 -12.27 -5.20 -6.19
CA ASP A 32 -13.17 -5.26 -5.03
C ASP A 32 -12.46 -5.84 -3.79
N ALA A 33 -11.68 -6.90 -3.98
CA ALA A 33 -10.90 -7.48 -2.89
C ALA A 33 -9.80 -6.50 -2.42
N LEU A 34 -9.20 -5.78 -3.35
CA LEU A 34 -8.11 -4.84 -3.08
C LEU A 34 -8.55 -3.71 -2.15
N VAL A 35 -9.76 -3.17 -2.36
CA VAL A 35 -10.25 -2.03 -1.58
C VAL A 35 -11.06 -2.44 -0.34
N ARG A 36 -11.23 -3.72 -0.11
CA ARG A 36 -12.16 -4.25 0.92
C ARG A 36 -11.91 -3.67 2.32
N HIS A 37 -10.66 -3.45 2.68
CA HIS A 37 -10.30 -2.98 4.02
C HIS A 37 -9.89 -1.51 4.04
N TYR A 38 -10.31 -0.74 3.06
CA TYR A 38 -10.07 0.70 3.00
C TYR A 38 -11.27 1.46 3.55
N ALA A 39 -10.99 2.54 4.28
CA ALA A 39 -12.06 3.44 4.72
C ALA A 39 -12.67 4.17 3.51
N PRO A 40 -13.98 4.45 3.53
CA PRO A 40 -14.62 5.12 2.39
C PRO A 40 -14.02 6.49 2.05
N ASP A 41 -13.49 7.19 3.05
CA ASP A 41 -12.91 8.52 2.92
C ASP A 41 -11.38 8.51 2.87
N VAL A 42 -10.78 7.41 2.48
CA VAL A 42 -9.31 7.27 2.41
C VAL A 42 -8.70 8.37 1.56
N VAL A 43 -7.52 8.85 2.00
CA VAL A 43 -6.72 9.82 1.25
C VAL A 43 -5.47 9.13 0.74
N VAL A 44 -5.24 9.19 -0.57
CA VAL A 44 -4.10 8.52 -1.20
C VAL A 44 -3.26 9.55 -1.95
N PHE A 45 -1.95 9.50 -1.70
CA PHE A 45 -0.95 10.21 -2.49
C PHE A 45 -0.22 9.14 -3.30
N ASP A 46 -0.52 9.10 -4.59
CA ASP A 46 0.01 8.05 -5.46
C ASP A 46 1.16 8.56 -6.32
N VAL A 47 1.80 7.66 -7.05
CA VAL A 47 2.91 7.97 -7.96
C VAL A 47 2.43 8.67 -9.23
N VAL A 48 1.13 8.65 -9.50
CA VAL A 48 0.52 9.28 -10.68
C VAL A 48 -0.40 10.42 -10.24
N PRO A 49 -0.64 11.42 -11.15
CA PRO A 49 -1.63 12.46 -10.86
C PRO A 49 -3.02 11.89 -10.59
N PRO A 50 -3.86 12.60 -9.82
CA PRO A 50 -3.64 13.93 -9.25
C PRO A 50 -2.77 13.91 -7.98
N ALA A 51 -2.42 15.08 -7.46
CA ALA A 51 -1.58 15.19 -6.27
C ALA A 51 -2.21 14.52 -5.05
N SER A 52 -3.52 14.43 -4.99
CA SER A 52 -4.24 13.77 -3.92
C SER A 52 -5.52 13.14 -4.45
N MET A 53 -5.75 11.89 -4.07
CA MET A 53 -7.01 11.19 -4.33
C MET A 53 -7.78 11.09 -3.04
N LYS A 54 -9.02 11.53 -3.04
CA LYS A 54 -9.89 11.47 -1.86
C LYS A 54 -11.08 10.56 -2.15
N GLY A 55 -11.28 9.59 -1.28
CA GLY A 55 -12.37 8.65 -1.37
C GLY A 55 -12.02 7.36 -2.11
N ILE A 56 -12.70 6.30 -1.68
CA ILE A 56 -12.42 4.95 -2.15
C ILE A 56 -12.76 4.77 -3.64
N GLU A 57 -13.77 5.49 -4.15
CA GLU A 57 -14.17 5.33 -5.54
C GLU A 57 -13.11 5.87 -6.50
N HIS A 58 -12.44 6.97 -6.13
CA HIS A 58 -11.34 7.51 -6.93
C HIS A 58 -10.17 6.51 -6.98
N TYR A 59 -9.84 5.94 -5.83
CA TYR A 59 -8.76 4.95 -5.71
C TYR A 59 -9.08 3.68 -6.48
N ARG A 60 -10.33 3.20 -6.36
CA ARG A 60 -10.83 2.04 -7.10
C ARG A 60 -10.67 2.22 -8.61
N GLU A 61 -11.08 3.37 -9.12
CA GLU A 61 -11.00 3.69 -10.55
C GLU A 61 -9.54 3.76 -11.02
N ASN A 62 -8.65 4.31 -10.19
CA ASN A 62 -7.23 4.37 -10.50
C ASN A 62 -6.64 2.96 -10.70
N TRP A 63 -6.96 2.02 -9.82
CA TRP A 63 -6.51 0.63 -9.94
C TRP A 63 -7.09 -0.04 -11.17
N ARG A 64 -8.37 0.19 -11.45
CA ARG A 64 -9.03 -0.39 -12.63
C ARG A 64 -8.33 0.04 -13.90
N ARG A 65 -8.02 1.32 -14.04
CA ARG A 65 -7.30 1.85 -15.20
C ARG A 65 -5.91 1.22 -15.34
N TRP A 66 -5.22 1.08 -14.23
CA TRP A 66 -3.87 0.50 -14.26
C TRP A 66 -3.91 -0.96 -14.71
N PHE A 67 -4.82 -1.74 -14.16
CA PHE A 67 -4.97 -3.14 -14.57
C PHE A 67 -5.34 -3.26 -16.05
N ASP A 68 -6.24 -2.41 -16.53
CA ASP A 68 -6.67 -2.42 -17.94
C ASP A 68 -5.53 -2.03 -18.87
N SER A 69 -4.57 -1.24 -18.42
CA SER A 69 -3.44 -0.78 -19.23
C SER A 69 -2.30 -1.78 -19.34
N MET A 70 -2.33 -2.86 -18.54
CA MET A 70 -1.22 -3.80 -18.50
C MET A 70 -1.10 -4.63 -19.76
N LYS A 71 0.13 -4.69 -20.30
CA LYS A 71 0.46 -5.44 -21.52
C LYS A 71 1.49 -6.53 -21.25
N GLY A 72 1.39 -7.19 -20.11
CA GLY A 72 2.31 -8.26 -19.76
C GLY A 72 2.01 -8.78 -18.37
N PRO A 73 2.71 -9.83 -17.96
CA PRO A 73 2.51 -10.41 -16.64
C PRO A 73 2.92 -9.43 -15.55
N LEU A 74 2.16 -9.43 -14.45
CA LEU A 74 2.43 -8.60 -13.28
C LEU A 74 3.19 -9.39 -12.24
N ALA A 75 4.32 -8.85 -11.77
CA ALA A 75 4.99 -9.29 -10.57
C ALA A 75 4.90 -8.18 -9.52
N PHE A 76 4.58 -8.54 -8.30
CA PHE A 76 4.46 -7.60 -7.20
C PHE A 76 5.06 -8.22 -5.96
N GLU A 77 6.21 -7.70 -5.55
CA GLU A 77 6.96 -8.22 -4.42
C GLU A 77 7.12 -7.14 -3.37
N MET A 78 6.69 -7.42 -2.15
CA MET A 78 6.81 -6.48 -1.04
C MET A 78 8.02 -6.86 -0.19
N ARG A 79 8.92 -5.91 -0.02
CA ARG A 79 10.17 -6.08 0.73
C ARG A 79 10.20 -5.13 1.90
N GLU A 80 10.94 -5.53 2.95
CA GLU A 80 11.20 -4.67 4.11
C GLU A 80 9.89 -4.17 4.72
N VAL A 81 8.90 -5.06 4.84
CA VAL A 81 7.60 -4.70 5.42
C VAL A 81 7.76 -4.54 6.92
N GLU A 82 7.47 -3.34 7.42
CA GLU A 82 7.51 -3.01 8.84
C GLU A 82 6.15 -2.51 9.26
N VAL A 83 5.63 -3.06 10.37
CA VAL A 83 4.32 -2.69 10.92
C VAL A 83 4.48 -2.29 12.37
N ALA A 84 3.85 -1.18 12.75
CA ALA A 84 3.76 -0.77 14.15
C ALA A 84 2.32 -0.39 14.48
N ALA A 85 1.84 -0.78 15.65
CA ALA A 85 0.49 -0.52 16.10
C ALA A 85 0.48 -0.08 17.55
N SER A 86 -0.37 0.89 17.87
CA SER A 86 -0.58 1.37 19.24
C SER A 86 -2.01 1.91 19.36
N GLY A 87 -2.80 1.33 20.27
CA GLY A 87 -4.20 1.72 20.42
C GLY A 87 -4.98 1.48 19.14
N ASP A 88 -5.61 2.51 18.63
CA ASP A 88 -6.47 2.45 17.44
C ASP A 88 -5.75 2.92 16.17
N LEU A 89 -4.45 3.17 16.24
CA LEU A 89 -3.67 3.64 15.09
C LEU A 89 -2.51 2.69 14.79
N ALA A 90 -2.20 2.57 13.53
CA ALA A 90 -1.08 1.75 13.08
C ALA A 90 -0.53 2.32 11.77
N TYR A 91 0.70 1.95 11.49
CA TYR A 91 1.28 2.23 10.18
C TYR A 91 2.06 1.02 9.69
N ALA A 92 2.23 0.97 8.38
CA ALA A 92 3.14 0.01 7.76
C ALA A 92 3.90 0.74 6.66
N HIS A 93 5.14 0.33 6.44
CA HIS A 93 5.87 0.80 5.26
C HIS A 93 6.62 -0.36 4.62
N SER A 94 6.90 -0.22 3.34
CA SER A 94 7.57 -1.25 2.57
C SER A 94 8.24 -0.67 1.34
N VAL A 95 9.15 -1.46 0.78
CA VAL A 95 9.76 -1.17 -0.51
C VAL A 95 9.28 -2.27 -1.46
N ASN A 96 8.55 -1.88 -2.50
CA ASN A 96 7.87 -2.84 -3.36
C ASN A 96 8.52 -2.88 -4.74
N ARG A 97 8.82 -4.08 -5.20
CA ARG A 97 9.24 -4.29 -6.58
C ARG A 97 7.98 -4.57 -7.40
N VAL A 98 7.73 -3.74 -8.39
CA VAL A 98 6.56 -3.86 -9.28
C VAL A 98 7.09 -4.02 -10.70
N ALA A 99 6.72 -5.11 -11.35
CA ALA A 99 7.15 -5.36 -12.72
C ALA A 99 5.96 -5.75 -13.58
N VAL A 100 5.86 -5.12 -14.75
CA VAL A 100 4.85 -5.44 -15.76
C VAL A 100 5.63 -5.72 -17.05
N GLY A 101 5.62 -6.99 -17.47
CA GLY A 101 6.48 -7.41 -18.57
C GLY A 101 7.95 -7.15 -18.25
N GLU A 102 8.63 -6.37 -19.09
CA GLU A 102 10.05 -6.04 -18.90
C GLU A 102 10.27 -4.76 -18.10
N GLN A 103 9.21 -4.00 -17.83
CA GLN A 103 9.32 -2.75 -17.08
C GLN A 103 9.27 -3.06 -15.59
N GLU A 104 10.24 -2.53 -14.85
CA GLU A 104 10.36 -2.71 -13.41
C GLU A 104 10.51 -1.37 -12.72
N ASP A 105 9.75 -1.19 -11.64
CA ASP A 105 9.83 0.01 -10.80
C ASP A 105 9.96 -0.40 -9.34
N ILE A 106 10.64 0.43 -8.56
CA ILE A 106 10.70 0.30 -7.12
C ILE A 106 9.82 1.40 -6.52
N VAL A 107 8.78 0.98 -5.81
CA VAL A 107 7.78 1.87 -5.22
C VAL A 107 7.89 1.79 -3.71
N ARG A 108 8.06 2.94 -3.06
CA ARG A 108 8.02 3.01 -1.60
C ARG A 108 6.60 3.33 -1.18
N ALA A 109 6.10 2.60 -0.20
CA ALA A 109 4.73 2.78 0.29
C ALA A 109 4.70 2.94 1.80
N THR A 110 3.87 3.86 2.26
CA THR A 110 3.52 4.01 3.67
C THR A 110 2.00 3.99 3.76
N VAL A 111 1.47 3.18 4.67
CA VAL A 111 0.03 2.99 4.82
C VAL A 111 -0.32 3.23 6.28
N CYS A 112 -1.33 4.06 6.51
CA CYS A 112 -1.82 4.36 7.85
C CYS A 112 -3.17 3.69 8.06
N PHE A 113 -3.33 3.04 9.21
CA PHE A 113 -4.53 2.29 9.56
C PHE A 113 -5.19 2.90 10.79
N ARG A 114 -6.50 2.79 10.86
CA ARG A 114 -7.27 3.09 12.07
C ARG A 114 -8.19 1.91 12.36
N LYS A 115 -8.29 1.55 13.63
CA LYS A 115 -9.25 0.53 14.04
C LYS A 115 -10.63 1.17 14.11
N ILE A 116 -11.56 0.67 13.29
CA ILE A 116 -12.92 1.17 13.18
C ILE A 116 -13.86 -0.03 13.32
N ASP A 117 -14.78 0.05 14.27
CA ASP A 117 -15.74 -1.04 14.53
C ASP A 117 -15.06 -2.39 14.74
N GLY A 118 -13.93 -2.36 15.46
CA GLY A 118 -13.22 -3.57 15.87
C GLY A 118 -12.25 -4.16 14.86
N ASP A 119 -12.12 -3.58 13.67
CA ASP A 119 -11.12 -4.04 12.71
C ASP A 119 -10.38 -2.88 12.06
N TRP A 120 -9.23 -3.20 11.48
CA TRP A 120 -8.34 -2.20 10.90
C TRP A 120 -8.80 -1.79 9.51
N ARG A 121 -8.78 -0.47 9.23
CA ARG A 121 -9.07 0.11 7.93
C ARG A 121 -7.94 1.02 7.51
N VAL A 122 -7.61 0.99 6.22
CA VAL A 122 -6.64 1.92 5.65
C VAL A 122 -7.31 3.29 5.53
N VAL A 123 -6.73 4.29 6.18
CA VAL A 123 -7.23 5.67 6.14
C VAL A 123 -6.35 6.59 5.32
N HIS A 124 -5.10 6.19 5.08
CA HIS A 124 -4.17 6.96 4.26
C HIS A 124 -3.12 6.04 3.67
N GLU A 125 -2.72 6.34 2.44
CA GLU A 125 -1.66 5.63 1.76
C GLU A 125 -0.83 6.62 0.96
N HIS A 126 0.49 6.48 1.02
CA HIS A 126 1.41 7.31 0.25
C HIS A 126 2.40 6.40 -0.46
N ALA A 127 2.38 6.43 -1.76
CA ALA A 127 3.33 5.69 -2.60
C ALA A 127 4.19 6.68 -3.38
N SER A 128 5.46 6.35 -3.53
CA SER A 128 6.39 7.20 -4.24
C SER A 128 7.46 6.38 -4.94
N VAL A 129 8.04 6.97 -5.97
CA VAL A 129 9.26 6.43 -6.59
C VAL A 129 10.38 7.43 -6.37
N PRO A 130 11.65 6.97 -6.27
CA PRO A 130 12.76 7.93 -6.22
C PRO A 130 12.78 8.74 -7.51
N LEU A 131 12.73 10.04 -7.38
CA LEU A 131 12.82 10.92 -8.54
C LEU A 131 14.25 10.90 -9.08
N MET A 132 14.37 10.52 -10.35
CA MET A 132 15.66 10.58 -11.04
C MET A 132 15.88 12.00 -11.54
N MET A 133 16.92 12.66 -11.01
CA MET A 133 17.26 14.02 -11.37
C MET A 133 18.62 14.04 -12.07
N ASP A 134 18.84 15.05 -12.92
CA ASP A 134 20.18 15.29 -13.46
C ASP A 134 21.09 15.76 -12.33
N MET A 135 21.99 14.88 -11.94
CA MET A 135 22.93 15.12 -10.85
C MET A 135 24.34 14.97 -11.35
N ASP A 136 25.29 15.63 -10.67
CA ASP A 136 26.69 15.42 -10.92
C ASP A 136 27.01 13.93 -10.73
N PRO A 137 27.78 13.29 -11.66
CA PRO A 137 28.13 11.87 -11.52
C PRO A 137 28.72 11.50 -10.16
N ASP A 138 29.46 12.38 -9.53
CA ASP A 138 30.05 12.15 -8.21
C ASP A 138 28.98 12.09 -7.11
N GLU A 139 27.84 12.74 -7.29
CA GLU A 139 26.74 12.74 -6.33
C GLU A 139 25.84 11.50 -6.43
N LYS A 140 25.94 10.78 -7.53
CA LYS A 140 25.12 9.56 -7.78
C LYS A 140 25.69 8.30 -7.15
N SER A 141 26.88 8.39 -6.63
CA SER A 141 27.58 7.24 -6.05
C SER A 141 27.10 6.86 -4.64
#